data_5ee2eb3dce44a3b1466db8aed93ae5f9
#
_entry.id   5ee2eb3dce44a3b1466db8aed93ae5f9
#
_cell.length_a   1.000
_cell.length_b   1.000
_cell.length_c   1.000
_cell.angle_alpha   90.00
_cell.angle_beta   90.00
_cell.angle_gamma   90.00
#
_symmetry.space_group_name_H-M   'P 1'
#
loop_
_entity.id
_entity.type
_entity.pdbx_description
1 polymer ?
#
loop_
_entity_poly.entity_id
_entity_poly.type
_entity_poly.pdbx_seq_one_letter_code
_entity_poly.pdbx_strand_id
1 'polypeptide(L)'
;VLFRSRALRYGDVRGTPAEALRAVFDGVVVRVLAGMVVACRSLAPEYAAAMVERLTDTQAALALVDHPARAGEWPAVLALLAERSDVHGLVQGRAARLLHDSGVWNSNRIEARVGRALSGGSAPASSAAFVEGFLAGSGAVLVHDRDLLDLLDGWLTGLGADEFIAAAPLLRRTFGSFEPAERRQLGLLLAHGESSASAVFGAGVDAARAAAALATVDLLLGGPSFGGER
;
A
#
# COMPACT_ATOMS: atom_id res chain seq x y z
N VAL A 1 -7.09 19.54 7.13
CA VAL A 1 -6.91 19.95 5.72
C VAL A 1 -8.21 19.74 4.95
N LEU A 2 -8.82 18.53 4.95
CA LEU A 2 -10.07 18.21 4.24
C LEU A 2 -11.24 19.14 4.52
N PHE A 3 -11.44 19.55 5.77
CA PHE A 3 -12.52 20.48 6.11
C PHE A 3 -12.36 21.84 5.39
N ARG A 4 -11.15 22.36 5.35
CA ARG A 4 -10.88 23.66 4.70
C ARG A 4 -10.96 23.59 3.18
N SER A 5 -10.55 22.47 2.58
CA SER A 5 -10.69 22.24 1.13
C SER A 5 -12.14 22.12 0.70
N ARG A 6 -12.99 21.47 1.53
CA ARG A 6 -14.44 21.41 1.30
C ARG A 6 -15.09 22.79 1.42
N ALA A 7 -14.65 23.60 2.40
CA ALA A 7 -15.15 24.96 2.57
C ALA A 7 -14.78 25.86 1.36
N LEU A 8 -13.59 25.69 0.79
CA LEU A 8 -13.20 26.39 -0.44
C LEU A 8 -14.05 26.02 -1.63
N ARG A 9 -14.36 24.72 -1.80
CA ARG A 9 -15.15 24.25 -2.95
C ARG A 9 -16.63 24.64 -2.85
N TYR A 10 -17.19 24.73 -1.65
CA TYR A 10 -18.61 24.99 -1.42
C TYR A 10 -18.89 26.32 -0.70
N GLY A 11 -17.85 27.10 -0.38
CA GLY A 11 -17.93 28.33 0.40
C GLY A 11 -18.68 29.47 -0.30
N ASP A 12 -18.68 29.49 -1.61
CA ASP A 12 -19.37 30.51 -2.42
C ASP A 12 -20.89 30.50 -2.18
N VAL A 13 -21.45 29.34 -1.81
CA VAL A 13 -22.88 29.18 -1.48
C VAL A 13 -23.24 29.82 -0.12
N ARG A 14 -22.26 30.14 0.73
CA ARG A 14 -22.46 30.62 2.11
C ARG A 14 -21.90 32.00 2.41
N GLY A 15 -21.46 32.76 1.37
CA GLY A 15 -20.91 34.12 1.53
C GLY A 15 -19.59 34.16 2.30
N THR A 16 -18.84 33.04 2.40
CA THR A 16 -17.52 33.02 3.02
C THR A 16 -16.49 33.65 2.06
N PRO A 17 -15.61 34.55 2.51
CA PRO A 17 -14.60 35.16 1.65
C PRO A 17 -13.65 34.09 1.09
N ALA A 18 -13.85 33.70 -0.18
CA ALA A 18 -13.11 32.61 -0.82
C ALA A 18 -11.60 32.88 -0.85
N GLU A 19 -11.19 34.13 -1.05
CA GLU A 19 -9.78 34.54 -1.05
C GLU A 19 -9.10 34.35 0.30
N ALA A 20 -9.76 34.73 1.38
CA ALA A 20 -9.23 34.58 2.74
C ALA A 20 -9.09 33.09 3.11
N LEU A 21 -10.07 32.27 2.74
CA LEU A 21 -9.99 30.81 2.92
C LEU A 21 -8.85 30.19 2.09
N ARG A 22 -8.67 30.66 0.86
CA ARG A 22 -7.58 30.20 -0.01
C ARG A 22 -6.22 30.53 0.59
N ALA A 23 -6.00 31.77 1.03
CA ALA A 23 -4.74 32.16 1.67
C ALA A 23 -4.43 31.31 2.93
N VAL A 24 -5.44 31.00 3.74
CA VAL A 24 -5.28 30.14 4.89
C VAL A 24 -4.96 28.69 4.47
N PHE A 25 -5.64 28.18 3.44
CA PHE A 25 -5.38 26.85 2.92
C PHE A 25 -3.96 26.73 2.37
N ASP A 26 -3.52 27.68 1.54
CA ASP A 26 -2.18 27.74 0.96
C ASP A 26 -1.11 27.79 2.07
N GLY A 27 -1.31 28.60 3.09
CA GLY A 27 -0.42 28.66 4.26
C GLY A 27 -0.35 27.32 5.05
N VAL A 28 -1.44 26.55 5.10
CA VAL A 28 -1.45 25.20 5.69
C VAL A 28 -0.70 24.22 4.79
N VAL A 29 -0.91 24.28 3.47
CA VAL A 29 -0.22 23.40 2.51
C VAL A 29 1.29 23.59 2.62
N VAL A 30 1.79 24.82 2.61
CA VAL A 30 3.22 25.10 2.77
C VAL A 30 3.80 24.48 4.05
N ARG A 31 3.10 24.59 5.18
CA ARG A 31 3.54 23.98 6.46
C ARG A 31 3.52 22.47 6.42
N VAL A 32 2.51 21.86 5.79
CA VAL A 32 2.40 20.41 5.62
C VAL A 32 3.56 19.91 4.76
N LEU A 33 3.83 20.53 3.63
CA LEU A 33 4.92 20.17 2.74
C LEU A 33 6.29 20.24 3.45
N ALA A 34 6.56 21.34 4.15
CA ALA A 34 7.82 21.56 4.86
C ALA A 34 8.03 20.58 6.04
N GLY A 35 6.95 20.25 6.75
CA GLY A 35 7.03 19.43 7.99
C GLY A 35 6.83 17.93 7.79
N MET A 36 6.21 17.48 6.69
CA MET A 36 5.74 16.11 6.52
C MET A 36 6.86 15.07 6.62
N VAL A 37 7.97 15.31 5.93
CA VAL A 37 9.12 14.37 5.93
C VAL A 37 9.70 14.22 7.32
N VAL A 38 9.86 15.33 8.04
CA VAL A 38 10.40 15.30 9.43
C VAL A 38 9.44 14.60 10.37
N ALA A 39 8.13 14.85 10.23
CA ALA A 39 7.08 14.24 11.07
C ALA A 39 6.94 12.72 10.83
N CYS A 40 7.40 12.20 9.69
CA CYS A 40 7.34 10.77 9.36
C CYS A 40 8.62 10.00 9.74
N ARG A 41 9.66 10.68 10.20
CA ARG A 41 10.94 10.00 10.56
C ARG A 41 10.80 9.26 11.89
N SER A 42 11.27 8.02 11.89
CA SER A 42 11.35 7.17 13.10
C SER A 42 10.04 7.09 13.89
N LEU A 43 8.90 7.12 13.17
CA LEU A 43 7.59 6.98 13.78
C LEU A 43 7.43 5.60 14.44
N ALA A 44 6.93 5.59 15.66
CA ALA A 44 6.50 4.36 16.29
C ALA A 44 5.24 3.79 15.57
N PRO A 45 5.07 2.45 15.55
CA PRO A 45 4.01 1.78 14.79
C PRO A 45 2.60 2.31 15.07
N GLU A 46 2.30 2.66 16.32
CA GLU A 46 1.03 3.19 16.76
C GLU A 46 0.64 4.54 16.14
N TYR A 47 1.64 5.33 15.71
CA TYR A 47 1.41 6.62 15.04
C TYR A 47 1.42 6.51 13.51
N ALA A 48 1.94 5.41 12.96
CA ALA A 48 2.07 5.23 11.53
C ALA A 48 0.70 5.18 10.82
N ALA A 49 -0.30 4.51 11.41
CA ALA A 49 -1.65 4.44 10.86
C ALA A 49 -2.31 5.83 10.76
N ALA A 50 -2.22 6.63 11.82
CA ALA A 50 -2.74 8.01 11.81
C ALA A 50 -2.02 8.89 10.78
N MET A 51 -0.72 8.62 10.53
CA MET A 51 0.03 9.34 9.50
C MET A 51 -0.44 8.95 8.08
N VAL A 52 -0.74 7.68 7.83
CA VAL A 52 -1.32 7.21 6.56
C VAL A 52 -2.65 7.92 6.26
N GLU A 53 -3.53 8.06 7.25
CA GLU A 53 -4.77 8.82 7.11
C GLU A 53 -4.50 10.28 6.73
N ARG A 54 -3.53 10.93 7.39
CA ARG A 54 -3.15 12.33 7.09
C ARG A 54 -2.59 12.51 5.69
N LEU A 55 -1.79 11.55 5.19
CA LEU A 55 -1.30 11.56 3.80
C LEU A 55 -2.46 11.45 2.81
N THR A 56 -3.38 10.53 3.07
CA THR A 56 -4.57 10.32 2.24
C THR A 56 -5.46 11.56 2.22
N ASP A 57 -5.70 12.15 3.37
CA ASP A 57 -6.49 13.38 3.52
C ASP A 57 -5.83 14.57 2.83
N THR A 58 -4.50 14.67 2.89
CA THR A 58 -3.76 15.75 2.21
C THR A 58 -3.88 15.60 0.70
N GLN A 59 -3.68 14.39 0.16
CA GLN A 59 -3.88 14.08 -1.25
C GLN A 59 -5.29 14.47 -1.72
N ALA A 60 -6.32 14.03 -0.99
CA ALA A 60 -7.71 14.33 -1.30
C ALA A 60 -8.01 15.83 -1.23
N ALA A 61 -7.46 16.53 -0.25
CA ALA A 61 -7.66 17.97 -0.09
C ALA A 61 -7.04 18.77 -1.22
N LEU A 62 -5.81 18.42 -1.64
CA LEU A 62 -5.13 19.06 -2.77
C LEU A 62 -5.87 18.81 -4.10
N ALA A 63 -6.40 17.57 -4.28
CA ALA A 63 -7.19 17.23 -5.45
C ALA A 63 -8.54 17.96 -5.50
N LEU A 64 -9.18 18.15 -4.33
CA LEU A 64 -10.52 18.75 -4.24
C LEU A 64 -10.53 20.21 -4.71
N VAL A 65 -9.43 20.96 -4.45
CA VAL A 65 -9.30 22.39 -4.82
C VAL A 65 -8.37 22.61 -6.00
N ASP A 66 -7.92 21.52 -6.64
CA ASP A 66 -6.94 21.57 -7.74
C ASP A 66 -5.72 22.45 -7.42
N HIS A 67 -5.14 22.24 -6.22
CA HIS A 67 -4.04 23.05 -5.73
C HIS A 67 -2.75 22.77 -6.52
N PRO A 68 -1.96 23.79 -6.92
CA PRO A 68 -0.73 23.60 -7.72
C PRO A 68 0.29 22.63 -7.11
N ALA A 69 0.41 22.60 -5.77
CA ALA A 69 1.30 21.66 -5.07
C ALA A 69 0.98 20.18 -5.36
N ARG A 70 -0.23 19.85 -5.83
CA ARG A 70 -0.63 18.50 -6.21
C ARG A 70 0.23 17.93 -7.33
N ALA A 71 0.59 18.74 -8.30
CA ALA A 71 1.42 18.33 -9.43
C ALA A 71 2.92 18.60 -9.22
N GLY A 72 3.29 19.46 -8.27
CA GLY A 72 4.65 19.91 -7.99
C GLY A 72 5.26 19.28 -6.74
N GLU A 73 5.21 20.03 -5.62
CA GLU A 73 5.97 19.69 -4.41
C GLU A 73 5.44 18.44 -3.68
N TRP A 74 4.13 18.19 -3.73
CA TRP A 74 3.53 17.07 -3.02
C TRP A 74 4.03 15.70 -3.50
N PRO A 75 4.10 15.42 -4.83
CA PRO A 75 4.74 14.20 -5.32
C PRO A 75 6.20 14.06 -4.89
N ALA A 76 6.96 15.16 -4.81
CA ALA A 76 8.33 15.10 -4.33
C ALA A 76 8.42 14.69 -2.85
N VAL A 77 7.53 15.23 -2.00
CA VAL A 77 7.41 14.80 -0.60
C VAL A 77 7.05 13.32 -0.49
N LEU A 78 6.06 12.86 -1.26
CA LEU A 78 5.69 11.44 -1.28
C LEU A 78 6.84 10.55 -1.75
N ALA A 79 7.60 10.95 -2.76
CA ALA A 79 8.76 10.20 -3.25
C ALA A 79 9.85 10.08 -2.17
N LEU A 80 10.12 11.16 -1.44
CA LEU A 80 11.03 11.11 -0.30
C LEU A 80 10.55 10.14 0.78
N LEU A 81 9.26 10.17 1.14
CA LEU A 81 8.69 9.26 2.14
C LEU A 81 8.75 7.80 1.68
N ALA A 82 8.47 7.54 0.40
CA ALA A 82 8.50 6.19 -0.15
C ALA A 82 9.90 5.56 -0.19
N GLU A 83 10.97 6.36 -0.31
CA GLU A 83 12.34 5.84 -0.50
C GLU A 83 13.21 5.85 0.77
N ARG A 84 12.82 6.59 1.81
CA ARG A 84 13.64 6.74 3.03
C ARG A 84 13.55 5.54 3.95
N SER A 85 14.69 5.03 4.39
CA SER A 85 14.79 3.90 5.32
C SER A 85 14.40 4.23 6.78
N ASP A 86 14.42 5.51 7.17
CA ASP A 86 14.03 5.99 8.51
C ASP A 86 12.52 6.33 8.61
N VAL A 87 11.73 5.98 7.59
CA VAL A 87 10.27 6.10 7.58
C VAL A 87 9.63 4.72 7.78
N HIS A 88 8.59 4.64 8.58
CA HIS A 88 7.88 3.39 8.86
C HIS A 88 7.30 2.76 7.57
N GLY A 89 7.42 1.43 7.39
CA GLY A 89 6.98 0.71 6.18
C GLY A 89 5.56 1.04 5.73
N LEU A 90 4.61 1.13 6.67
CA LEU A 90 3.22 1.50 6.40
C LEU A 90 3.10 2.86 5.67
N VAL A 91 3.88 3.85 6.11
CA VAL A 91 3.91 5.20 5.51
C VAL A 91 4.59 5.17 4.15
N GLN A 92 5.70 4.43 4.03
CA GLN A 92 6.41 4.24 2.75
C GLN A 92 5.48 3.61 1.69
N GLY A 93 4.79 2.52 2.05
CA GLY A 93 3.86 1.83 1.16
C GLY A 93 2.72 2.74 0.72
N ARG A 94 2.12 3.49 1.65
CA ARG A 94 1.05 4.45 1.30
C ARG A 94 1.54 5.57 0.38
N ALA A 95 2.72 6.12 0.63
CA ALA A 95 3.31 7.15 -0.22
C ALA A 95 3.56 6.62 -1.65
N ALA A 96 4.11 5.40 -1.78
CA ALA A 96 4.31 4.74 -3.07
C ALA A 96 2.97 4.53 -3.81
N ARG A 97 1.92 4.08 -3.10
CA ARG A 97 0.59 3.91 -3.67
C ARG A 97 -0.01 5.23 -4.17
N LEU A 98 0.09 6.31 -3.42
CA LEU A 98 -0.42 7.63 -3.83
C LEU A 98 0.30 8.16 -5.07
N LEU A 99 1.60 7.87 -5.23
CA LEU A 99 2.36 8.20 -6.42
C LEU A 99 1.93 7.39 -7.64
N HIS A 100 1.60 6.12 -7.44
CA HIS A 100 1.06 5.26 -8.49
C HIS A 100 -0.33 5.71 -8.92
N ASP A 101 -1.25 5.88 -7.98
CA ASP A 101 -2.64 6.29 -8.25
C ASP A 101 -2.73 7.68 -8.92
N SER A 102 -1.75 8.55 -8.69
CA SER A 102 -1.64 9.85 -9.35
C SER A 102 -0.92 9.80 -10.71
N GLY A 103 -0.44 8.64 -11.15
CA GLY A 103 0.30 8.46 -12.40
C GLY A 103 1.72 9.05 -12.40
N VAL A 104 2.22 9.52 -11.24
CA VAL A 104 3.59 10.07 -11.11
C VAL A 104 4.64 8.96 -11.19
N TRP A 105 4.35 7.80 -10.59
CA TRP A 105 5.16 6.60 -10.75
C TRP A 105 4.43 5.59 -11.63
N ASN A 106 5.10 5.14 -12.69
CA ASN A 106 4.63 4.07 -13.55
C ASN A 106 4.82 2.69 -12.90
N SER A 107 4.23 1.64 -13.49
CA SER A 107 4.30 0.27 -12.98
C SER A 107 5.73 -0.20 -12.75
N ASN A 108 6.64 -0.01 -13.71
CA ASN A 108 8.04 -0.44 -13.57
C ASN A 108 8.73 0.16 -12.33
N ARG A 109 8.45 1.43 -12.02
CA ARG A 109 9.01 2.08 -10.82
C ARG A 109 8.40 1.55 -9.54
N ILE A 110 7.10 1.26 -9.56
CA ILE A 110 6.39 0.63 -8.44
C ILE A 110 6.92 -0.78 -8.19
N GLU A 111 7.03 -1.61 -9.21
CA GLU A 111 7.58 -2.97 -9.12
C GLU A 111 8.99 -2.95 -8.52
N ALA A 112 9.88 -2.08 -9.04
CA ALA A 112 11.22 -1.92 -8.49
C ALA A 112 11.21 -1.47 -7.02
N ARG A 113 10.25 -0.61 -6.61
CA ARG A 113 10.14 -0.16 -5.22
C ARG A 113 9.59 -1.26 -4.30
N VAL A 114 8.56 -1.97 -4.76
CA VAL A 114 7.98 -3.13 -4.06
C VAL A 114 9.04 -4.23 -3.92
N GLY A 115 9.74 -4.59 -5.00
CA GLY A 115 10.80 -5.58 -4.98
C GLY A 115 11.90 -5.26 -3.94
N ARG A 116 12.31 -3.97 -3.82
CA ARG A 116 13.25 -3.55 -2.77
C ARG A 116 12.67 -3.68 -1.36
N ALA A 117 11.40 -3.36 -1.17
CA ALA A 117 10.75 -3.49 0.14
C ALA A 117 10.60 -4.94 0.57
N LEU A 118 10.42 -5.85 -0.39
CA LEU A 118 10.25 -7.29 -0.18
C LEU A 118 11.57 -8.07 -0.26
N SER A 119 12.71 -7.41 -0.48
CA SER A 119 14.01 -8.09 -0.55
C SER A 119 14.42 -8.66 0.81
N GLY A 120 15.20 -9.75 0.80
CA GLY A 120 15.66 -10.46 2.00
C GLY A 120 16.54 -9.65 2.97
N GLY A 121 16.91 -8.41 2.61
CA GLY A 121 17.61 -7.48 3.51
C GLY A 121 16.68 -6.66 4.43
N SER A 122 15.36 -6.75 4.23
CA SER A 122 14.37 -6.05 5.05
C SER A 122 13.81 -6.97 6.13
N ALA A 123 13.54 -6.43 7.33
CA ALA A 123 12.86 -7.20 8.36
C ALA A 123 11.43 -7.56 7.87
N PRO A 124 10.97 -8.82 8.01
CA PRO A 124 9.67 -9.29 7.49
C PRO A 124 8.48 -8.43 7.94
N ALA A 125 8.49 -7.98 9.20
CA ALA A 125 7.46 -7.06 9.72
C ALA A 125 7.45 -5.70 9.01
N SER A 126 8.62 -5.19 8.61
CA SER A 126 8.72 -3.93 7.86
C SER A 126 8.21 -4.09 6.42
N SER A 127 8.52 -5.23 5.79
CA SER A 127 8.00 -5.59 4.47
C SER A 127 6.47 -5.75 4.50
N ALA A 128 5.94 -6.47 5.49
CA ALA A 128 4.50 -6.63 5.69
C ALA A 128 3.80 -5.28 5.94
N ALA A 129 4.40 -4.39 6.73
CA ALA A 129 3.89 -3.05 6.94
C ALA A 129 3.90 -2.20 5.66
N PHE A 130 4.92 -2.35 4.81
CA PHE A 130 4.95 -1.71 3.50
C PHE A 130 3.80 -2.20 2.61
N VAL A 131 3.61 -3.52 2.53
CA VAL A 131 2.50 -4.14 1.77
C VAL A 131 1.15 -3.62 2.26
N GLU A 132 0.93 -3.58 3.57
CA GLU A 132 -0.29 -3.04 4.16
C GLU A 132 -0.54 -1.59 3.73
N GLY A 133 0.47 -0.73 3.82
CA GLY A 133 0.36 0.68 3.41
C GLY A 133 0.11 0.84 1.91
N PHE A 134 0.77 0.02 1.09
CA PHE A 134 0.63 0.04 -0.37
C PHE A 134 -0.76 -0.41 -0.82
N LEU A 135 -1.27 -1.49 -0.26
CA LEU A 135 -2.58 -2.04 -0.62
C LEU A 135 -3.74 -1.22 -0.01
N ALA A 136 -3.54 -0.62 1.16
CA ALA A 136 -4.43 0.36 1.79
C ALA A 136 -5.93 0.00 1.74
N GLY A 137 -6.24 -1.25 2.03
CA GLY A 137 -7.62 -1.74 2.12
C GLY A 137 -8.25 -2.20 0.79
N SER A 138 -7.51 -2.17 -0.33
CA SER A 138 -7.99 -2.66 -1.63
C SER A 138 -6.96 -3.55 -2.32
N GLY A 139 -7.39 -4.73 -2.73
CA GLY A 139 -6.63 -5.66 -3.56
C GLY A 139 -6.68 -5.36 -5.06
N ALA A 140 -7.44 -4.36 -5.48
CA ALA A 140 -7.69 -4.08 -6.90
C ALA A 140 -6.38 -3.89 -7.70
N VAL A 141 -5.35 -3.27 -7.12
CA VAL A 141 -4.06 -3.11 -7.79
C VAL A 141 -3.41 -4.46 -8.13
N LEU A 142 -3.50 -5.45 -7.25
CA LEU A 142 -2.96 -6.79 -7.49
C LEU A 142 -3.77 -7.58 -8.52
N VAL A 143 -5.06 -7.28 -8.62
CA VAL A 143 -5.95 -7.90 -9.63
C VAL A 143 -5.59 -7.42 -11.03
N HIS A 144 -5.18 -6.16 -11.16
CA HIS A 144 -4.91 -5.53 -12.46
C HIS A 144 -3.42 -5.51 -12.85
N ASP A 145 -2.52 -5.79 -11.89
CA ASP A 145 -1.07 -5.79 -12.08
C ASP A 145 -0.50 -7.15 -11.67
N ARG A 146 -0.25 -8.00 -12.67
CA ARG A 146 0.22 -9.37 -12.46
C ARG A 146 1.63 -9.40 -11.90
N ASP A 147 2.49 -8.51 -12.35
CA ASP A 147 3.89 -8.48 -11.93
C ASP A 147 4.01 -8.11 -10.44
N LEU A 148 3.15 -7.21 -9.95
CA LEU A 148 3.05 -6.92 -8.52
C LEU A 148 2.52 -8.11 -7.72
N LEU A 149 1.53 -8.83 -8.25
CA LEU A 149 1.01 -10.04 -7.60
C LEU A 149 2.10 -11.11 -7.49
N ASP A 150 2.83 -11.37 -8.57
CA ASP A 150 3.89 -12.37 -8.63
C ASP A 150 5.08 -11.98 -7.71
N LEU A 151 5.41 -10.70 -7.58
CA LEU A 151 6.40 -10.20 -6.62
C LEU A 151 5.97 -10.47 -5.17
N LEU A 152 4.71 -10.23 -4.84
CA LEU A 152 4.17 -10.46 -3.50
C LEU A 152 4.11 -11.96 -3.18
N ASP A 153 3.65 -12.77 -4.12
CA ASP A 153 3.58 -14.22 -3.99
C ASP A 153 4.98 -14.83 -3.80
N GLY A 154 5.95 -14.44 -4.64
CA GLY A 154 7.34 -14.87 -4.51
C GLY A 154 7.98 -14.48 -3.18
N TRP A 155 7.65 -13.30 -2.64
CA TRP A 155 8.09 -12.91 -1.31
C TRP A 155 7.45 -13.79 -0.22
N LEU A 156 6.13 -13.98 -0.25
CA LEU A 156 5.40 -14.78 0.73
C LEU A 156 5.90 -16.22 0.78
N THR A 157 6.09 -16.84 -0.37
CA THR A 157 6.57 -18.21 -0.50
C THR A 157 8.04 -18.37 -0.12
N GLY A 158 8.82 -17.30 -0.24
CA GLY A 158 10.24 -17.25 0.17
C GLY A 158 10.47 -17.06 1.67
N LEU A 159 9.44 -16.69 2.46
CA LEU A 159 9.58 -16.48 3.89
C LEU A 159 9.86 -17.79 4.64
N GLY A 160 10.81 -17.76 5.59
CA GLY A 160 10.95 -18.83 6.57
C GLY A 160 9.77 -18.89 7.54
N ALA A 161 9.61 -20.01 8.26
CA ALA A 161 8.48 -20.21 9.17
C ALA A 161 8.37 -19.09 10.24
N ASP A 162 9.49 -18.73 10.86
CA ASP A 162 9.52 -17.69 11.90
C ASP A 162 9.23 -16.29 11.33
N GLU A 163 9.73 -16.01 10.12
CA GLU A 163 9.50 -14.77 9.40
C GLU A 163 8.03 -14.62 9.00
N PHE A 164 7.42 -15.72 8.52
CA PHE A 164 6.00 -15.76 8.20
C PHE A 164 5.13 -15.52 9.45
N ILE A 165 5.46 -16.15 10.58
CA ILE A 165 4.75 -15.94 11.86
C ILE A 165 4.82 -14.45 12.26
N ALA A 166 5.97 -13.80 12.08
CA ALA A 166 6.13 -12.37 12.39
C ALA A 166 5.30 -11.46 11.47
N ALA A 167 5.17 -11.79 10.19
CA ALA A 167 4.43 -11.02 9.19
C ALA A 167 2.92 -11.29 9.19
N ALA A 168 2.50 -12.50 9.56
CA ALA A 168 1.13 -13.02 9.42
C ALA A 168 0.02 -12.12 10.04
N PRO A 169 0.19 -11.49 11.22
CA PRO A 169 -0.85 -10.60 11.75
C PRO A 169 -1.13 -9.40 10.86
N LEU A 170 -0.09 -8.80 10.27
CA LEU A 170 -0.21 -7.65 9.37
C LEU A 170 -0.84 -8.07 8.04
N LEU A 171 -0.40 -9.20 7.47
CA LEU A 171 -0.94 -9.75 6.24
C LEU A 171 -2.43 -10.10 6.38
N ARG A 172 -2.80 -10.78 7.49
CA ARG A 172 -4.20 -11.11 7.78
C ARG A 172 -5.07 -9.86 7.83
N ARG A 173 -4.59 -8.79 8.48
CA ARG A 173 -5.31 -7.52 8.54
C ARG A 173 -5.45 -6.90 7.15
N THR A 174 -4.39 -6.90 6.36
CA THR A 174 -4.36 -6.34 5.01
C THR A 174 -5.34 -7.07 4.08
N PHE A 175 -5.20 -8.37 3.94
CA PHE A 175 -6.07 -9.16 3.06
C PHE A 175 -7.50 -9.28 3.58
N GLY A 176 -7.68 -9.28 4.90
CA GLY A 176 -8.99 -9.27 5.53
C GLY A 176 -9.81 -8.00 5.24
N SER A 177 -9.15 -6.89 4.93
CA SER A 177 -9.79 -5.62 4.60
C SER A 177 -10.26 -5.51 3.14
N PHE A 178 -9.85 -6.45 2.27
CA PHE A 178 -10.26 -6.43 0.86
C PHE A 178 -11.73 -6.79 0.69
N GLU A 179 -12.34 -6.28 -0.36
CA GLU A 179 -13.69 -6.67 -0.75
C GLU A 179 -13.79 -8.16 -1.09
N PRO A 180 -14.90 -8.85 -0.79
CA PRO A 180 -15.04 -10.29 -1.08
C PRO A 180 -14.83 -10.65 -2.55
N ALA A 181 -15.18 -9.74 -3.47
CA ALA A 181 -14.96 -9.93 -4.89
C ALA A 181 -13.47 -9.90 -5.27
N GLU A 182 -12.70 -8.96 -4.70
CA GLU A 182 -11.24 -8.87 -4.89
C GLU A 182 -10.53 -10.12 -4.38
N ARG A 183 -10.88 -10.59 -3.17
CA ARG A 183 -10.31 -11.82 -2.60
C ARG A 183 -10.54 -13.03 -3.48
N ARG A 184 -11.78 -13.23 -3.99
CA ARG A 184 -12.08 -14.34 -4.90
C ARG A 184 -11.28 -14.25 -6.20
N GLN A 185 -11.15 -13.05 -6.76
CA GLN A 185 -10.43 -12.84 -8.00
C GLN A 185 -8.94 -13.09 -7.84
N LEU A 186 -8.33 -12.64 -6.73
CA LEU A 186 -6.95 -12.94 -6.39
C LEU A 186 -6.72 -14.45 -6.22
N GLY A 187 -7.62 -15.15 -5.51
CA GLY A 187 -7.55 -16.61 -5.37
C GLY A 187 -7.57 -17.33 -6.73
N LEU A 188 -8.42 -16.90 -7.65
CA LEU A 188 -8.45 -17.47 -9.01
C LEU A 188 -7.17 -17.17 -9.80
N LEU A 189 -6.62 -15.96 -9.68
CA LEU A 189 -5.36 -15.59 -10.35
C LEU A 189 -4.19 -16.40 -9.85
N LEU A 190 -4.09 -16.62 -8.54
CA LEU A 190 -3.03 -17.44 -7.93
C LEU A 190 -3.18 -18.91 -8.34
N ALA A 191 -4.38 -19.50 -8.26
CA ALA A 191 -4.63 -20.88 -8.66
C ALA A 191 -4.30 -21.14 -10.15
N HIS A 192 -4.52 -20.17 -11.04
CA HIS A 192 -4.12 -20.28 -12.44
C HIS A 192 -2.61 -20.04 -12.67
N GLY A 193 -1.95 -19.27 -11.78
CA GLY A 193 -0.52 -19.01 -11.82
C GLY A 193 0.32 -20.24 -11.49
N GLU A 194 -0.17 -21.15 -10.63
CA GLU A 194 0.50 -22.40 -10.30
C GLU A 194 0.77 -23.29 -11.52
N SER A 195 -0.12 -23.29 -12.52
CA SER A 195 0.12 -23.99 -13.80
C SER A 195 1.27 -23.40 -14.60
N SER A 196 1.58 -22.10 -14.45
CA SER A 196 2.64 -21.41 -15.19
C SER A 196 3.96 -21.35 -14.42
N ALA A 197 3.91 -21.15 -13.09
CA ALA A 197 5.10 -21.08 -12.23
C ALA A 197 5.83 -22.44 -12.15
N SER A 198 5.10 -23.56 -12.19
CA SER A 198 5.68 -24.89 -12.28
C SER A 198 6.52 -25.11 -13.56
N ALA A 199 6.29 -24.31 -14.59
CA ALA A 199 7.03 -24.35 -15.85
C ALA A 199 8.28 -23.43 -15.87
N VAL A 200 8.29 -22.38 -15.03
CA VAL A 200 9.37 -21.37 -15.01
C VAL A 200 10.38 -21.62 -13.88
N PHE A 201 9.93 -22.13 -12.73
CA PHE A 201 10.80 -22.52 -11.62
C PHE A 201 11.13 -24.01 -11.70
N GLY A 202 12.06 -24.35 -12.60
CA GLY A 202 12.54 -25.73 -12.74
C GLY A 202 13.05 -26.31 -11.43
N ALA A 203 12.62 -27.55 -11.13
CA ALA A 203 13.25 -28.58 -10.30
C ALA A 203 13.79 -28.25 -8.89
N GLY A 204 13.39 -27.14 -8.26
CA GLY A 204 13.90 -26.77 -6.93
C GLY A 204 12.85 -26.37 -5.90
N VAL A 205 11.58 -26.29 -6.26
CA VAL A 205 10.51 -25.95 -5.33
C VAL A 205 9.98 -27.22 -4.69
N ASP A 206 10.10 -27.31 -3.36
CA ASP A 206 9.49 -28.38 -2.58
C ASP A 206 7.96 -28.23 -2.62
N ALA A 207 7.31 -29.07 -3.43
CA ALA A 207 5.85 -29.04 -3.62
C ALA A 207 5.08 -29.23 -2.29
N ALA A 208 5.67 -29.87 -1.30
CA ALA A 208 5.06 -30.03 0.03
C ALA A 208 5.06 -28.71 0.83
N ARG A 209 6.11 -27.89 0.68
CA ARG A 209 6.19 -26.55 1.30
C ARG A 209 5.28 -25.56 0.58
N ALA A 210 5.16 -25.64 -0.73
CA ALA A 210 4.24 -24.82 -1.52
C ALA A 210 2.78 -25.14 -1.16
N ALA A 211 2.41 -26.40 -1.02
CA ALA A 211 1.07 -26.83 -0.61
C ALA A 211 0.68 -26.32 0.79
N ALA A 212 1.62 -26.27 1.73
CA ALA A 212 1.38 -25.72 3.06
C ALA A 212 1.16 -24.19 3.03
N ALA A 213 1.89 -23.48 2.17
CA ALA A 213 1.70 -22.03 1.97
C ALA A 213 0.35 -21.71 1.32
N LEU A 214 -0.09 -22.52 0.35
CA LEU A 214 -1.39 -22.37 -0.33
C LEU A 214 -2.57 -22.57 0.62
N ALA A 215 -2.52 -23.59 1.47
CA ALA A 215 -3.55 -23.82 2.50
C ALA A 215 -3.68 -22.59 3.44
N THR A 216 -2.58 -21.90 3.69
CA THR A 216 -2.56 -20.69 4.53
C THR A 216 -3.09 -19.47 3.77
N VAL A 217 -2.80 -19.34 2.49
CA VAL A 217 -3.37 -18.28 1.63
C VAL A 217 -4.88 -18.49 1.47
N ASP A 218 -5.35 -19.69 1.25
CA ASP A 218 -6.78 -20.04 1.22
C ASP A 218 -7.48 -19.67 2.54
N LEU A 219 -6.85 -19.96 3.67
CA LEU A 219 -7.36 -19.59 5.00
C LEU A 219 -7.41 -18.06 5.17
N LEU A 220 -6.40 -17.34 4.69
CA LEU A 220 -6.33 -15.89 4.75
C LEU A 220 -7.35 -15.22 3.81
N LEU A 221 -7.63 -15.84 2.67
CA LEU A 221 -8.58 -15.35 1.69
C LEU A 221 -10.03 -15.79 1.99
N GLY A 222 -10.27 -16.59 3.05
CA GLY A 222 -11.60 -17.05 3.45
C GLY A 222 -12.20 -18.08 2.49
N GLY A 223 -11.36 -18.84 1.78
CA GLY A 223 -11.76 -19.98 0.98
C GLY A 223 -12.29 -21.15 1.85
N PRO A 224 -13.19 -22.00 1.31
CA PRO A 224 -13.66 -23.16 2.03
C PRO A 224 -12.47 -24.10 2.28
N SER A 225 -12.26 -24.47 3.55
CA SER A 225 -11.36 -25.56 3.90
C SER A 225 -11.80 -26.80 3.12
N PHE A 226 -11.00 -27.27 2.18
CA PHE A 226 -11.20 -28.58 1.60
C PHE A 226 -10.92 -29.60 2.70
N GLY A 227 -11.98 -29.93 3.44
CA GLY A 227 -12.02 -31.09 4.31
C GLY A 227 -11.85 -32.33 3.44
N GLY A 228 -10.68 -32.96 3.49
CA GLY A 228 -10.47 -34.27 2.93
C GLY A 228 -11.32 -35.28 3.68
N GLU A 229 -12.35 -35.78 3.05
CA GLU A 229 -12.94 -37.10 3.40
C GLU A 229 -12.56 -38.11 2.34
N ARG A 230 -11.89 -39.14 2.85
CA ARG A 230 -11.58 -40.52 2.41
C ARG A 230 -10.25 -40.71 1.69
#